data_4a5547090436a50a2239e03a7a7addb9
#
_entry.id   4a5547090436a50a2239e03a7a7addb9
#
_cell.length_a   1.000
_cell.length_b   1.000
_cell.length_c   1.000
_cell.angle_alpha   90.00
_cell.angle_beta   90.00
_cell.angle_gamma   90.00
#
_symmetry.space_group_name_H-M   'P 1'
#
loop_
_entity.id
_entity.type
_entity.pdbx_description
1 polymer ?
#
loop_
_entity_poly.entity_id
_entity_poly.type
_entity_poly.pdbx_seq_one_letter_code
_entity_poly.pdbx_strand_id
1 'polypeptide(L)'
;MIENPKRYTARDLETIFFFFIFKGESAEQLGIRVIYNMPMPTVVPLWSPRSNVLQPFTTGWTGGESAIRQQKIIDMSKIKAEVGFSAEDYFNQIYELITNRSDVNLEDLTGTDLEKAETELFRASIAESIRTMMWIGDTDAESINLLDGFLARVYRYSQVRGVDFTGMQVDGDSVVDMFEKMWAAAPPALKSLKSEGNLAFFCTSNVLDAYEAHLDKFGADAAYTDMTTGRRELMYHGIRLIDMGITQYLPLDSFEGDTHCFLTDRRNLVLAVNTADDPSAEIRMWYNPDEMENRQRASFLIGCEILDESLIVRADFY
;
A
#
# COMPACT_ATOMS: atom_id res chain seq x y z
N MET A 1 15.86 44.03 -9.19
CA MET A 1 16.52 44.12 -7.86
C MET A 1 16.33 42.74 -7.25
N ILE A 2 17.35 41.90 -7.32
CA ILE A 2 17.30 40.52 -6.80
C ILE A 2 17.52 40.66 -5.29
N GLU A 3 16.49 40.39 -4.51
CA GLU A 3 16.61 40.34 -3.06
C GLU A 3 17.60 39.24 -2.66
N ASN A 4 18.42 39.54 -1.65
CA ASN A 4 19.47 38.67 -1.13
C ASN A 4 19.05 37.17 -1.11
N PRO A 5 19.84 36.29 -1.72
CA PRO A 5 19.55 34.85 -1.66
C PRO A 5 19.58 34.42 -0.18
N LYS A 6 18.49 33.84 0.27
CA LYS A 6 18.40 33.23 1.60
C LYS A 6 19.44 32.11 1.66
N ARG A 7 20.32 32.14 2.64
CA ARG A 7 21.23 31.03 2.93
C ARG A 7 20.42 29.93 3.63
N TYR A 8 20.26 28.81 2.98
CA TYR A 8 19.65 27.62 3.57
C TYR A 8 20.76 26.76 4.18
N THR A 9 20.52 26.23 5.36
CA THR A 9 21.41 25.23 5.99
C THR A 9 21.07 23.85 5.47
N ALA A 10 21.92 22.85 5.66
CA ALA A 10 21.63 21.46 5.27
C ALA A 10 20.29 20.95 5.84
N ARG A 11 19.90 21.45 7.01
CA ARG A 11 18.63 21.16 7.67
C ARG A 11 17.44 21.81 6.97
N ASP A 12 17.63 22.98 6.37
CA ASP A 12 16.61 23.68 5.60
C ASP A 12 16.40 23.02 4.22
N LEU A 13 17.47 22.45 3.64
CA LEU A 13 17.41 21.64 2.42
C LEU A 13 16.62 20.35 2.64
N GLU A 14 16.87 19.63 3.73
CA GLU A 14 16.03 18.51 4.14
C GLU A 14 14.56 18.91 4.16
N THR A 15 14.23 20.02 4.83
CA THR A 15 12.86 20.52 4.95
C THR A 15 12.24 20.90 3.62
N ILE A 16 13.01 21.53 2.71
CA ILE A 16 12.51 21.96 1.40
C ILE A 16 12.21 20.76 0.48
N PHE A 17 13.08 19.76 0.47
CA PHE A 17 12.87 18.56 -0.35
C PHE A 17 11.82 17.61 0.22
N PHE A 18 11.67 17.54 1.53
CA PHE A 18 10.68 16.69 2.19
C PHE A 18 9.24 17.20 2.10
N PHE A 19 9.02 18.44 1.76
CA PHE A 19 7.67 19.02 1.75
C PHE A 19 6.77 18.53 0.61
N PHE A 20 7.36 17.90 -0.41
CA PHE A 20 6.59 17.52 -1.60
C PHE A 20 6.07 16.09 -1.65
N ILE A 21 6.48 15.23 -0.71
CA ILE A 21 6.41 13.82 -1.01
C ILE A 21 5.59 13.05 -0.04
N PHE A 22 4.55 13.38 0.35
CA PHE A 22 3.84 12.41 1.04
C PHE A 22 2.47 12.36 1.02
N LYS A 23 1.94 11.36 0.44
CA LYS A 23 0.55 11.16 0.65
C LYS A 23 0.16 9.72 0.48
N GLY A 24 0.14 9.00 1.50
CA GLY A 24 -0.42 7.68 1.59
C GLY A 24 0.15 6.93 2.79
N GLU A 25 -0.70 6.21 3.50
CA GLU A 25 -0.27 5.39 4.63
C GLU A 25 0.50 4.18 4.11
N SER A 26 1.55 3.79 4.83
CA SER A 26 2.29 2.56 4.51
C SER A 26 1.41 1.33 4.74
N ALA A 27 1.76 0.19 4.12
CA ALA A 27 1.04 -1.06 4.32
C ALA A 27 0.89 -1.43 5.81
N GLU A 28 1.91 -1.19 6.62
CA GLU A 28 1.87 -1.45 8.06
C GLU A 28 0.90 -0.53 8.80
N GLN A 29 0.84 0.76 8.43
CA GLN A 29 -0.09 1.72 9.01
C GLN A 29 -1.55 1.36 8.67
N LEU A 30 -1.79 0.85 7.48
CA LEU A 30 -3.10 0.30 7.08
C LEU A 30 -3.44 -1.01 7.81
N GLY A 31 -2.47 -1.60 8.51
CA GLY A 31 -2.60 -2.87 9.21
C GLY A 31 -2.52 -4.11 8.31
N ILE A 32 -2.04 -3.94 7.08
CA ILE A 32 -1.71 -5.03 6.17
C ILE A 32 -0.49 -5.77 6.70
N ARG A 33 -0.50 -7.09 6.59
CA ARG A 33 0.60 -7.91 7.07
C ARG A 33 1.81 -7.78 6.13
N VAL A 34 2.87 -7.16 6.60
CA VAL A 34 4.14 -7.10 5.87
C VAL A 34 5.06 -8.21 6.37
N ILE A 35 5.64 -8.96 5.45
CA ILE A 35 6.59 -10.04 5.75
C ILE A 35 7.92 -9.69 5.08
N TYR A 36 8.95 -9.58 5.91
CA TYR A 36 10.31 -9.26 5.47
C TYR A 36 11.18 -10.51 5.34
N ASN A 37 12.19 -10.42 4.51
CA ASN A 37 13.27 -11.41 4.37
C ASN A 37 12.82 -12.82 3.96
N MET A 38 11.85 -12.88 3.07
CA MET A 38 11.35 -14.16 2.58
C MET A 38 12.15 -14.68 1.39
N PRO A 39 12.58 -15.96 1.41
CA PRO A 39 13.19 -16.59 0.25
C PRO A 39 12.14 -16.77 -0.87
N MET A 40 12.59 -16.83 -2.09
CA MET A 40 11.74 -16.92 -3.27
C MET A 40 11.65 -18.38 -3.79
N PRO A 41 10.48 -18.92 -4.11
CA PRO A 41 9.12 -18.53 -3.71
C PRO A 41 8.84 -18.92 -2.24
N THR A 42 7.93 -18.21 -1.58
CA THR A 42 7.62 -18.50 -0.18
C THR A 42 6.29 -19.21 -0.04
N VAL A 43 6.30 -20.28 0.74
CA VAL A 43 5.09 -21.01 1.13
C VAL A 43 4.65 -20.56 2.51
N VAL A 44 3.46 -19.95 2.58
CA VAL A 44 2.86 -19.59 3.86
C VAL A 44 1.91 -20.71 4.29
N PRO A 45 2.18 -21.39 5.40
CA PRO A 45 1.26 -22.40 5.93
C PRO A 45 0.06 -21.72 6.56
N LEU A 46 -1.14 -22.09 6.12
CA LEU A 46 -2.40 -21.65 6.69
C LEU A 46 -3.01 -22.83 7.48
N TRP A 47 -3.11 -22.65 8.78
CA TRP A 47 -3.68 -23.68 9.64
C TRP A 47 -5.00 -23.19 10.19
N SER A 48 -6.07 -23.88 9.79
CA SER A 48 -7.41 -23.63 10.32
C SER A 48 -7.75 -24.69 11.36
N PRO A 49 -8.14 -24.32 12.58
CA PRO A 49 -8.57 -25.30 13.58
C PRO A 49 -9.84 -26.01 13.10
N ARG A 50 -9.91 -27.32 13.29
CA ARG A 50 -11.12 -28.08 13.04
C ARG A 50 -12.16 -27.76 14.10
N SER A 51 -13.38 -27.40 13.70
CA SER A 51 -14.49 -27.03 14.58
C SER A 51 -15.04 -28.30 15.16
N ASN A 52 -14.81 -29.30 15.47
CA ASN A 52 -15.47 -30.49 16.06
C ASN A 52 -14.47 -31.54 16.52
N VAL A 53 -13.61 -31.13 17.44
CA VAL A 53 -12.58 -32.04 18.00
C VAL A 53 -13.11 -32.78 19.23
N LEU A 54 -14.20 -32.26 19.83
CA LEU A 54 -14.79 -32.86 21.01
C LEU A 54 -15.64 -34.07 20.64
N GLN A 55 -15.37 -35.18 21.33
CA GLN A 55 -16.09 -36.44 21.14
C GLN A 55 -16.59 -36.97 22.50
N PRO A 56 -17.69 -37.77 22.52
CA PRO A 56 -18.09 -38.47 23.74
C PRO A 56 -16.96 -39.38 24.21
N PHE A 57 -16.81 -39.49 25.53
CA PHE A 57 -15.79 -40.36 26.10
C PHE A 57 -16.06 -41.82 25.74
N THR A 58 -15.11 -42.42 25.00
CA THR A 58 -15.10 -43.85 24.69
C THR A 58 -13.71 -44.41 25.00
N THR A 59 -13.64 -45.66 25.41
CA THR A 59 -12.35 -46.33 25.63
C THR A 59 -11.68 -46.58 24.29
N GLY A 60 -10.42 -46.10 24.14
CA GLY A 60 -9.63 -46.25 22.92
C GLY A 60 -9.37 -44.89 22.23
N TRP A 61 -8.47 -44.89 21.25
CA TRP A 61 -8.13 -43.72 20.46
C TRP A 61 -9.07 -43.60 19.26
N THR A 62 -9.89 -42.54 19.24
CA THR A 62 -10.80 -42.24 18.13
C THR A 62 -10.49 -40.88 17.51
N GLY A 63 -9.40 -40.21 17.94
CA GLY A 63 -9.01 -38.89 17.49
C GLY A 63 -8.51 -38.85 16.05
N GLY A 64 -8.80 -37.77 15.36
CA GLY A 64 -8.30 -37.42 14.03
C GLY A 64 -7.36 -36.18 14.07
N GLU A 65 -7.13 -35.61 12.90
CA GLU A 65 -6.35 -34.38 12.81
C GLU A 65 -7.05 -33.19 13.46
N SER A 66 -6.30 -32.37 14.20
CA SER A 66 -6.81 -31.19 14.91
C SER A 66 -6.90 -29.93 14.05
N ALA A 67 -6.27 -29.93 12.89
CA ALA A 67 -6.21 -28.76 12.01
C ALA A 67 -6.31 -29.15 10.53
N ILE A 68 -6.94 -28.29 9.76
CA ILE A 68 -6.85 -28.30 8.29
C ILE A 68 -5.63 -27.51 7.92
N ARG A 69 -4.71 -28.13 7.18
CA ARG A 69 -3.46 -27.51 6.73
C ARG A 69 -3.61 -27.15 5.26
N GLN A 70 -3.49 -25.87 4.96
CA GLN A 70 -3.42 -25.34 3.62
C GLN A 70 -2.08 -24.62 3.45
N GLN A 71 -1.66 -24.46 2.22
CA GLN A 71 -0.46 -23.73 1.87
C GLN A 71 -0.82 -22.72 0.78
N LYS A 72 -0.39 -21.46 0.97
CA LYS A 72 -0.49 -20.43 -0.05
C LYS A 72 0.93 -20.07 -0.48
N ILE A 73 1.16 -20.01 -1.78
CA ILE A 73 2.44 -19.61 -2.34
C ILE A 73 2.37 -18.12 -2.61
N ILE A 74 3.37 -17.38 -2.16
CA ILE A 74 3.54 -15.97 -2.50
C ILE A 74 4.60 -15.90 -3.58
N ASP A 75 4.20 -15.50 -4.77
CA ASP A 75 5.11 -15.22 -5.87
C ASP A 75 5.69 -13.82 -5.70
N MET A 76 7.02 -13.74 -5.78
CA MET A 76 7.75 -12.47 -5.66
C MET A 76 8.41 -12.12 -6.97
N SER A 77 8.27 -10.87 -7.39
CA SER A 77 8.93 -10.31 -8.57
C SER A 77 10.18 -9.55 -8.18
N LYS A 78 11.26 -9.74 -8.94
CA LYS A 78 12.47 -8.93 -8.77
C LYS A 78 12.31 -7.63 -9.55
N ILE A 79 12.33 -6.52 -8.81
CA ILE A 79 12.12 -5.17 -9.33
C ILE A 79 13.39 -4.36 -9.15
N LYS A 80 13.66 -3.46 -10.09
CA LYS A 80 14.72 -2.46 -10.00
C LYS A 80 14.13 -1.06 -10.16
N ALA A 81 14.70 -0.12 -9.43
CA ALA A 81 14.51 1.31 -9.62
C ALA A 81 15.84 1.93 -10.03
N GLU A 82 15.84 2.72 -11.07
CA GLU A 82 17.02 3.39 -11.60
C GLU A 82 16.67 4.83 -11.95
N VAL A 83 17.50 5.78 -11.50
CA VAL A 83 17.38 7.20 -11.81
C VAL A 83 18.74 7.74 -12.15
N GLY A 84 18.80 8.58 -13.19
CA GLY A 84 19.99 9.33 -13.56
C GLY A 84 19.64 10.82 -13.61
N PHE A 85 20.55 11.66 -13.13
CA PHE A 85 20.40 13.11 -13.15
C PHE A 85 21.76 13.79 -13.35
N SER A 86 21.75 14.90 -14.06
CA SER A 86 22.93 15.73 -14.25
C SER A 86 23.09 16.74 -13.10
N ALA A 87 24.31 17.02 -12.71
CA ALA A 87 24.56 18.11 -11.75
C ALA A 87 24.09 19.47 -12.31
N GLU A 88 24.07 19.64 -13.64
CA GLU A 88 23.59 20.85 -14.28
C GLU A 88 22.11 21.17 -14.00
N ASP A 89 21.29 20.15 -13.76
CA ASP A 89 19.87 20.31 -13.45
C ASP A 89 19.66 21.08 -12.14
N TYR A 90 20.65 21.08 -11.26
CA TYR A 90 20.62 21.75 -9.95
C TYR A 90 21.35 23.10 -9.96
N PHE A 91 22.08 23.44 -11.03
CA PHE A 91 22.93 24.62 -11.09
C PHE A 91 22.22 25.94 -10.84
N ASN A 92 20.97 26.05 -11.28
CA ASN A 92 20.25 27.31 -11.21
C ASN A 92 19.49 27.55 -9.92
N GLN A 93 19.34 26.54 -9.05
CA GLN A 93 18.48 26.63 -7.87
C GLN A 93 19.18 26.40 -6.53
N ILE A 94 20.14 25.52 -6.46
CA ILE A 94 20.73 25.05 -5.19
C ILE A 94 22.26 25.11 -5.20
N TYR A 95 22.86 25.14 -6.36
CA TYR A 95 24.30 25.00 -6.54
C TYR A 95 25.15 26.12 -5.91
N GLU A 96 24.71 27.37 -5.97
CA GLU A 96 25.41 28.47 -5.28
C GLU A 96 25.48 28.29 -3.76
N LEU A 97 24.60 27.48 -3.19
CA LEU A 97 24.51 27.25 -1.74
C LEU A 97 25.45 26.13 -1.26
N ILE A 98 25.77 25.16 -2.13
CA ILE A 98 26.58 23.99 -1.80
C ILE A 98 28.06 24.20 -2.14
N THR A 99 28.35 25.00 -3.13
CA THR A 99 29.69 25.14 -3.72
C THR A 99 30.62 26.20 -3.12
N ASN A 100 30.34 26.73 -1.96
CA ASN A 100 31.33 27.55 -1.24
C ASN A 100 32.56 26.74 -0.73
N ARG A 101 32.73 25.48 -1.20
CA ARG A 101 33.88 24.63 -0.93
C ARG A 101 34.65 24.43 -2.26
N SER A 102 35.86 24.95 -2.29
CA SER A 102 36.75 24.95 -3.46
C SER A 102 37.28 23.57 -3.88
N ASP A 103 36.91 22.49 -3.19
CA ASP A 103 37.48 21.16 -3.38
C ASP A 103 36.47 20.14 -3.93
N VAL A 104 35.26 20.55 -4.36
CA VAL A 104 34.24 19.63 -4.85
C VAL A 104 34.30 19.58 -6.37
N ASN A 105 34.40 18.35 -6.91
CA ASN A 105 34.14 18.15 -8.33
C ASN A 105 32.68 18.48 -8.59
N LEU A 106 32.45 19.50 -9.41
CA LEU A 106 31.12 20.07 -9.66
C LEU A 106 30.13 19.08 -10.32
N GLU A 107 30.66 18.04 -10.91
CA GLU A 107 29.89 17.03 -11.65
C GLU A 107 29.55 15.82 -10.76
N ASP A 108 30.44 15.45 -9.83
CA ASP A 108 30.28 14.32 -8.94
C ASP A 108 29.67 14.75 -7.60
N LEU A 109 28.42 14.42 -7.38
CA LEU A 109 27.67 14.74 -6.18
C LEU A 109 27.86 13.74 -5.04
N THR A 110 28.64 12.67 -5.28
CA THR A 110 28.88 11.61 -4.30
C THR A 110 29.55 12.16 -3.03
N GLY A 111 28.98 11.82 -1.88
CA GLY A 111 29.47 12.28 -0.56
C GLY A 111 29.02 13.70 -0.15
N THR A 112 28.18 14.35 -0.96
CA THR A 112 27.64 15.68 -0.67
C THR A 112 26.31 15.60 0.12
N ASP A 113 25.87 16.74 0.68
CA ASP A 113 24.55 16.82 1.30
C ASP A 113 23.42 16.69 0.24
N LEU A 114 23.70 16.99 -1.01
CA LEU A 114 22.77 16.79 -2.11
C LEU A 114 22.54 15.30 -2.40
N GLU A 115 23.58 14.47 -2.31
CA GLU A 115 23.42 13.00 -2.41
C GLU A 115 22.41 12.49 -1.39
N LYS A 116 22.46 12.98 -0.15
CA LYS A 116 21.52 12.56 0.89
C LYS A 116 20.10 12.95 0.57
N ALA A 117 19.91 14.22 0.14
CA ALA A 117 18.59 14.72 -0.23
C ALA A 117 18.00 13.93 -1.41
N GLU A 118 18.80 13.67 -2.46
CA GLU A 118 18.39 12.87 -3.60
C GLU A 118 18.11 11.41 -3.24
N THR A 119 18.89 10.83 -2.35
CA THR A 119 18.65 9.46 -1.85
C THR A 119 17.32 9.35 -1.12
N GLU A 120 16.97 10.35 -0.30
CA GLU A 120 15.68 10.36 0.38
C GLU A 120 14.51 10.58 -0.59
N LEU A 121 14.67 11.45 -1.59
CA LEU A 121 13.69 11.60 -2.67
C LEU A 121 13.47 10.29 -3.42
N PHE A 122 14.55 9.60 -3.76
CA PHE A 122 14.50 8.32 -4.45
C PHE A 122 13.82 7.24 -3.61
N ARG A 123 14.12 7.17 -2.30
CA ARG A 123 13.42 6.28 -1.36
C ARG A 123 11.94 6.54 -1.32
N ALA A 124 11.56 7.79 -1.26
CA ALA A 124 10.16 8.17 -1.24
C ALA A 124 9.43 7.82 -2.54
N SER A 125 10.07 8.03 -3.68
CA SER A 125 9.53 7.61 -4.98
C SER A 125 9.38 6.10 -5.09
N ILE A 126 10.31 5.33 -4.54
CA ILE A 126 10.20 3.87 -4.45
C ILE A 126 9.02 3.47 -3.55
N ALA A 127 8.89 4.08 -2.38
CA ALA A 127 7.80 3.79 -1.44
C ALA A 127 6.43 4.09 -2.06
N GLU A 128 6.30 5.21 -2.77
CA GLU A 128 5.08 5.58 -3.48
C GLU A 128 4.77 4.61 -4.62
N SER A 129 5.78 4.20 -5.38
CA SER A 129 5.63 3.19 -6.44
C SER A 129 5.20 1.84 -5.89
N ILE A 130 5.77 1.41 -4.75
CA ILE A 130 5.37 0.17 -4.08
C ILE A 130 3.92 0.26 -3.61
N ARG A 131 3.53 1.39 -3.00
CA ARG A 131 2.16 1.62 -2.54
C ARG A 131 1.17 1.55 -3.69
N THR A 132 1.49 2.19 -4.81
CA THR A 132 0.65 2.16 -6.01
C THR A 132 0.55 0.74 -6.58
N MET A 133 1.69 0.08 -6.79
CA MET A 133 1.71 -1.30 -7.30
C MET A 133 1.01 -2.30 -6.38
N MET A 134 1.11 -2.13 -5.06
CA MET A 134 0.44 -2.98 -4.09
C MET A 134 -1.08 -2.98 -4.30
N TRP A 135 -1.66 -1.86 -4.68
CA TRP A 135 -3.11 -1.75 -4.89
C TRP A 135 -3.53 -2.07 -6.32
N ILE A 136 -2.96 -1.36 -7.30
CA ILE A 136 -3.43 -1.37 -8.69
C ILE A 136 -2.51 -2.09 -9.68
N GLY A 137 -1.42 -2.71 -9.20
CA GLY A 137 -0.55 -3.51 -10.06
C GLY A 137 -1.33 -4.61 -10.78
N ASP A 138 -1.06 -4.78 -12.08
CA ASP A 138 -1.69 -5.81 -12.90
C ASP A 138 -0.73 -6.25 -13.99
N THR A 139 -0.29 -7.50 -13.95
CA THR A 139 0.66 -8.05 -14.91
C THR A 139 0.12 -8.13 -16.34
N ASP A 140 -1.20 -8.07 -16.52
CA ASP A 140 -1.85 -8.06 -17.83
C ASP A 140 -2.06 -6.63 -18.39
N ALA A 141 -1.78 -5.59 -17.58
CA ALA A 141 -1.93 -4.19 -17.98
C ALA A 141 -0.74 -3.67 -18.82
N GLU A 142 -0.94 -2.59 -19.56
CA GLU A 142 0.14 -1.91 -20.29
C GLU A 142 1.06 -1.10 -19.36
N SER A 143 0.53 -0.57 -18.25
CA SER A 143 1.25 0.19 -17.24
C SER A 143 1.12 -0.47 -15.88
N ILE A 144 2.08 -0.22 -14.97
CA ILE A 144 2.12 -0.76 -13.60
C ILE A 144 2.00 -2.31 -13.58
N ASN A 145 2.71 -2.97 -14.50
CA ASN A 145 2.59 -4.40 -14.80
C ASN A 145 3.71 -5.27 -14.18
N LEU A 146 4.38 -4.79 -13.15
CA LEU A 146 5.51 -5.52 -12.56
C LEU A 146 5.08 -6.63 -11.60
N LEU A 147 3.89 -6.51 -11.00
CA LEU A 147 3.29 -7.51 -10.11
C LEU A 147 1.76 -7.34 -10.06
N ASP A 148 1.05 -8.39 -9.67
CA ASP A 148 -0.36 -8.32 -9.37
C ASP A 148 -0.59 -7.76 -7.96
N GLY A 149 -1.24 -6.61 -7.90
CA GLY A 149 -1.67 -5.96 -6.66
C GLY A 149 -2.93 -6.58 -6.06
N PHE A 150 -3.39 -6.01 -4.95
CA PHE A 150 -4.56 -6.55 -4.26
C PHE A 150 -5.84 -6.43 -5.08
N LEU A 151 -6.07 -5.33 -5.81
CA LEU A 151 -7.27 -5.19 -6.64
C LEU A 151 -7.30 -6.23 -7.76
N ALA A 152 -6.19 -6.43 -8.49
CA ALA A 152 -6.11 -7.46 -9.52
C ALA A 152 -6.50 -8.84 -8.98
N ARG A 153 -6.00 -9.20 -7.80
CA ARG A 153 -6.32 -10.47 -7.14
C ARG A 153 -7.76 -10.55 -6.67
N VAL A 154 -8.30 -9.47 -6.09
CA VAL A 154 -9.70 -9.40 -5.65
C VAL A 154 -10.65 -9.60 -6.83
N TYR A 155 -10.34 -9.06 -8.01
CA TYR A 155 -11.19 -9.22 -9.19
C TYR A 155 -10.99 -10.55 -9.91
N ARG A 156 -9.79 -11.13 -9.89
CA ARG A 156 -9.50 -12.39 -10.60
C ARG A 156 -9.85 -13.64 -9.81
N TYR A 157 -9.82 -13.59 -8.49
CA TYR A 157 -10.06 -14.78 -7.68
C TYR A 157 -11.55 -15.18 -7.65
N SER A 158 -11.81 -16.43 -7.99
CA SER A 158 -13.17 -16.96 -8.15
C SER A 158 -13.95 -17.16 -6.85
N GLN A 159 -13.25 -17.27 -5.72
CA GLN A 159 -13.86 -17.46 -4.40
C GLN A 159 -14.20 -16.14 -3.71
N VAL A 160 -13.76 -15.02 -4.24
CA VAL A 160 -14.15 -13.69 -3.78
C VAL A 160 -15.61 -13.47 -4.11
N ARG A 161 -16.38 -13.04 -3.09
CA ARG A 161 -17.81 -12.80 -3.26
C ARG A 161 -18.08 -11.39 -3.79
N GLY A 162 -18.56 -11.28 -5.02
CA GLY A 162 -19.04 -10.03 -5.61
C GLY A 162 -20.46 -9.69 -5.17
N VAL A 163 -20.74 -8.41 -4.97
CA VAL A 163 -22.07 -7.84 -4.78
C VAL A 163 -22.27 -6.79 -5.86
N ASP A 164 -23.34 -6.94 -6.64
CA ASP A 164 -23.62 -6.11 -7.80
C ASP A 164 -24.15 -4.72 -7.39
N PHE A 165 -23.46 -3.68 -7.85
CA PHE A 165 -23.83 -2.27 -7.73
C PHE A 165 -23.72 -1.56 -9.08
N THR A 166 -23.83 -2.29 -10.19
CA THR A 166 -23.72 -1.74 -11.54
C THR A 166 -24.68 -0.55 -11.72
N GLY A 167 -24.13 0.56 -12.18
CA GLY A 167 -24.88 1.80 -12.39
C GLY A 167 -25.26 2.58 -11.12
N MET A 168 -24.79 2.18 -9.95
CA MET A 168 -24.99 2.94 -8.71
C MET A 168 -24.20 4.26 -8.78
N GLN A 169 -24.87 5.37 -8.50
CA GLN A 169 -24.17 6.63 -8.28
C GLN A 169 -23.64 6.66 -6.84
N VAL A 170 -22.40 7.11 -6.70
CA VAL A 170 -21.74 7.22 -5.37
C VAL A 170 -22.22 8.48 -4.69
N ASP A 171 -23.25 8.34 -3.87
CA ASP A 171 -23.76 9.39 -2.99
C ASP A 171 -23.90 8.86 -1.55
N GLY A 172 -24.21 9.76 -0.61
CA GLY A 172 -24.22 9.40 0.82
C GLY A 172 -25.19 8.28 1.18
N ASP A 173 -26.36 8.23 0.56
CA ASP A 173 -27.37 7.23 0.91
C ASP A 173 -27.07 5.89 0.22
N SER A 174 -26.60 5.92 -1.02
CA SER A 174 -26.22 4.74 -1.78
C SER A 174 -24.99 4.01 -1.19
N VAL A 175 -24.04 4.77 -0.66
CA VAL A 175 -22.85 4.21 0.00
C VAL A 175 -23.20 3.47 1.28
N VAL A 176 -24.17 3.97 2.07
CA VAL A 176 -24.63 3.27 3.27
C VAL A 176 -25.34 1.96 2.90
N ASP A 177 -26.23 1.97 1.90
CA ASP A 177 -26.88 0.77 1.36
C ASP A 177 -25.86 -0.25 0.82
N MET A 178 -24.80 0.24 0.18
CA MET A 178 -23.67 -0.59 -0.28
C MET A 178 -22.99 -1.32 0.89
N PHE A 179 -22.60 -0.61 1.94
CA PHE A 179 -21.98 -1.23 3.11
C PHE A 179 -22.91 -2.25 3.78
N GLU A 180 -24.21 -1.94 3.87
CA GLU A 180 -25.20 -2.87 4.42
C GLU A 180 -25.29 -4.16 3.60
N LYS A 181 -25.40 -4.04 2.28
CA LYS A 181 -25.49 -5.20 1.37
C LYS A 181 -24.20 -6.03 1.38
N MET A 182 -23.03 -5.39 1.38
CA MET A 182 -21.75 -6.07 1.49
C MET A 182 -21.63 -6.82 2.81
N TRP A 183 -22.04 -6.20 3.92
CA TRP A 183 -22.05 -6.88 5.22
C TRP A 183 -23.07 -8.04 5.27
N ALA A 184 -24.24 -7.86 4.68
CA ALA A 184 -25.24 -8.93 4.58
C ALA A 184 -24.69 -10.13 3.80
N ALA A 185 -23.98 -9.88 2.69
CA ALA A 185 -23.37 -10.90 1.85
C ALA A 185 -22.13 -11.57 2.47
N ALA A 186 -21.55 -10.99 3.52
CA ALA A 186 -20.33 -11.50 4.14
C ALA A 186 -20.54 -12.92 4.69
N PRO A 187 -19.58 -13.84 4.48
CA PRO A 187 -19.68 -15.20 4.98
C PRO A 187 -19.63 -15.23 6.52
N PRO A 188 -20.23 -16.26 7.16
CA PRO A 188 -20.23 -16.38 8.62
C PRO A 188 -18.82 -16.38 9.23
N ALA A 189 -17.85 -16.96 8.53
CA ALA A 189 -16.44 -16.95 8.96
C ALA A 189 -15.88 -15.53 9.07
N LEU A 190 -16.13 -14.68 8.07
CA LEU A 190 -15.71 -13.26 8.11
C LEU A 190 -16.47 -12.49 9.21
N LYS A 191 -17.77 -12.74 9.35
CA LYS A 191 -18.59 -12.10 10.39
C LYS A 191 -18.12 -12.42 11.81
N SER A 192 -17.63 -13.64 12.05
CA SER A 192 -17.08 -14.04 13.36
C SER A 192 -15.83 -13.28 13.76
N LEU A 193 -15.04 -12.82 12.79
CA LEU A 193 -13.82 -12.02 13.02
C LEU A 193 -14.10 -10.57 13.43
N LYS A 194 -15.37 -10.12 13.38
CA LYS A 194 -15.72 -8.75 13.75
C LYS A 194 -15.29 -8.41 15.20
N SER A 195 -15.41 -9.37 16.12
CA SER A 195 -15.01 -9.18 17.51
C SER A 195 -13.51 -8.95 17.72
N GLU A 196 -12.68 -9.34 16.76
CA GLU A 196 -11.24 -9.13 16.83
C GLU A 196 -10.82 -7.71 16.42
N GLY A 197 -11.71 -6.92 15.79
CA GLY A 197 -11.46 -5.52 15.41
C GLY A 197 -10.50 -5.34 14.23
N ASN A 198 -10.20 -6.41 13.48
CA ASN A 198 -9.27 -6.36 12.34
C ASN A 198 -9.97 -6.25 10.98
N LEU A 199 -11.30 -6.30 10.95
CA LEU A 199 -12.06 -6.09 9.72
C LEU A 199 -11.94 -4.64 9.25
N ALA A 200 -11.85 -4.45 7.94
CA ALA A 200 -11.89 -3.15 7.31
C ALA A 200 -12.57 -3.20 5.95
N PHE A 201 -13.24 -2.12 5.60
CA PHE A 201 -13.60 -1.79 4.24
C PHE A 201 -12.45 -0.99 3.63
N PHE A 202 -11.88 -1.49 2.57
CA PHE A 202 -10.90 -0.76 1.77
C PHE A 202 -11.65 -0.11 0.61
N CYS A 203 -11.61 1.21 0.57
CA CYS A 203 -12.41 2.00 -0.37
C CYS A 203 -11.54 3.03 -1.09
N THR A 204 -12.03 3.50 -2.23
CA THR A 204 -11.52 4.70 -2.89
C THR A 204 -12.04 5.96 -2.20
N SER A 205 -11.33 7.07 -2.33
CA SER A 205 -11.63 8.33 -1.62
C SER A 205 -13.04 8.84 -1.88
N ASN A 206 -13.57 8.67 -3.10
CA ASN A 206 -14.93 9.09 -3.46
C ASN A 206 -16.02 8.41 -2.60
N VAL A 207 -15.83 7.14 -2.23
CA VAL A 207 -16.74 6.40 -1.34
C VAL A 207 -16.71 6.97 0.07
N LEU A 208 -15.51 7.30 0.54
CA LEU A 208 -15.31 7.88 1.88
C LEU A 208 -15.89 9.28 1.98
N ASP A 209 -15.65 10.12 0.99
CA ASP A 209 -16.19 11.49 0.91
C ASP A 209 -17.72 11.46 0.89
N ALA A 210 -18.33 10.54 0.14
CA ALA A 210 -19.77 10.36 0.11
C ALA A 210 -20.32 9.91 1.48
N TYR A 211 -19.62 9.02 2.18
CA TYR A 211 -20.00 8.60 3.52
C TYR A 211 -19.86 9.72 4.56
N GLU A 212 -18.79 10.50 4.51
CA GLU A 212 -18.65 11.70 5.36
C GLU A 212 -19.79 12.70 5.13
N ALA A 213 -20.10 12.98 3.87
CA ALA A 213 -21.23 13.87 3.51
C ALA A 213 -22.58 13.36 4.04
N HIS A 214 -22.77 12.02 4.11
CA HIS A 214 -23.96 11.43 4.73
C HIS A 214 -23.98 11.67 6.23
N LEU A 215 -22.86 11.44 6.93
CA LEU A 215 -22.77 11.67 8.38
C LEU A 215 -23.00 13.14 8.74
N ASP A 216 -22.47 14.06 7.97
CA ASP A 216 -22.66 15.50 8.18
C ASP A 216 -24.12 15.93 8.05
N LYS A 217 -24.91 15.34 7.14
CA LYS A 217 -26.36 15.62 6.99
C LYS A 217 -27.15 15.28 8.24
N PHE A 218 -26.75 14.23 8.95
CA PHE A 218 -27.48 13.76 10.14
C PHE A 218 -26.94 14.34 11.46
N GLY A 219 -25.93 15.23 11.40
CA GLY A 219 -25.30 15.79 12.61
C GLY A 219 -24.72 14.71 13.52
N ALA A 220 -24.46 13.54 12.95
CA ALA A 220 -23.89 12.44 13.71
C ALA A 220 -22.37 12.70 13.85
N ASP A 221 -21.96 13.22 15.00
CA ASP A 221 -20.57 13.25 15.45
C ASP A 221 -20.02 11.82 15.68
N ALA A 222 -20.44 10.89 14.83
CA ALA A 222 -20.06 9.48 14.87
C ALA A 222 -18.64 9.23 14.36
N ALA A 223 -17.95 10.27 13.92
CA ALA A 223 -16.55 10.20 13.60
C ALA A 223 -15.75 10.24 14.90
N TYR A 224 -15.20 9.10 15.28
CA TYR A 224 -14.21 9.06 16.36
C TYR A 224 -12.98 9.85 15.89
N THR A 225 -12.77 11.01 16.51
CA THR A 225 -11.54 11.75 16.35
C THR A 225 -10.48 11.06 17.19
N ASP A 226 -9.45 10.50 16.57
CA ASP A 226 -8.28 10.05 17.31
C ASP A 226 -7.66 11.27 18.00
N MET A 227 -7.72 11.27 19.33
CA MET A 227 -7.21 12.39 20.14
C MET A 227 -5.70 12.59 20.01
N THR A 228 -4.98 11.59 19.48
CA THR A 228 -3.53 11.64 19.32
C THR A 228 -3.13 12.28 18.00
N THR A 229 -3.85 12.00 16.93
CA THR A 229 -3.52 12.47 15.58
C THR A 229 -4.44 13.59 15.08
N GLY A 230 -5.57 13.83 15.74
CA GLY A 230 -6.59 14.78 15.32
C GLY A 230 -7.33 14.37 14.03
N ARG A 231 -7.11 13.15 13.53
CA ARG A 231 -7.77 12.62 12.33
C ARG A 231 -9.09 11.95 12.71
N ARG A 232 -10.08 12.09 11.85
CA ARG A 232 -11.33 11.34 11.97
C ARG A 232 -11.10 9.91 11.48
N GLU A 233 -11.39 8.92 12.32
CA GLU A 233 -11.47 7.52 11.89
C GLU A 233 -12.91 7.19 11.53
N LEU A 234 -13.16 7.01 10.25
CA LEU A 234 -14.48 6.60 9.78
C LEU A 234 -14.74 5.13 10.08
N MET A 235 -15.92 4.83 10.65
CA MET A 235 -16.34 3.47 10.94
C MET A 235 -17.79 3.24 10.51
N TYR A 236 -18.04 2.09 9.91
CA TYR A 236 -19.40 1.60 9.67
C TYR A 236 -19.68 0.40 10.57
N HIS A 237 -20.62 0.52 11.48
CA HIS A 237 -20.99 -0.53 12.47
C HIS A 237 -19.78 -1.12 13.23
N GLY A 238 -18.78 -0.31 13.54
CA GLY A 238 -17.56 -0.72 14.24
C GLY A 238 -16.51 -1.41 13.34
N ILE A 239 -16.69 -1.35 12.04
CA ILE A 239 -15.70 -1.79 11.04
C ILE A 239 -15.04 -0.54 10.46
N ARG A 240 -13.72 -0.50 10.45
CA ARG A 240 -12.96 0.65 9.93
C ARG A 240 -13.16 0.82 8.43
N LEU A 241 -13.25 2.07 7.99
CA LEU A 241 -13.18 2.46 6.58
C LEU A 241 -11.76 2.97 6.32
N ILE A 242 -11.08 2.39 5.35
CA ILE A 242 -9.69 2.69 5.03
C ILE A 242 -9.63 3.21 3.59
N ASP A 243 -9.06 4.41 3.42
CA ASP A 243 -8.75 4.94 2.10
C ASP A 243 -7.52 4.22 1.52
N MET A 244 -7.66 3.65 0.35
CA MET A 244 -6.54 3.06 -0.38
C MET A 244 -5.57 4.14 -0.88
N GLY A 245 -6.03 5.40 -1.01
CA GLY A 245 -5.22 6.54 -1.45
C GLY A 245 -4.74 6.41 -2.89
N ILE A 246 -5.49 5.76 -3.75
CA ILE A 246 -5.11 5.45 -5.14
C ILE A 246 -5.80 6.34 -6.19
N THR A 247 -6.65 7.25 -5.78
CA THR A 247 -7.52 8.04 -6.69
C THR A 247 -6.73 8.72 -7.81
N GLN A 248 -5.53 9.22 -7.53
CA GLN A 248 -4.70 9.87 -8.55
C GLN A 248 -4.10 8.89 -9.58
N TYR A 249 -4.09 7.61 -9.29
CA TYR A 249 -3.50 6.56 -10.13
C TYR A 249 -4.55 5.71 -10.85
N LEU A 250 -5.85 5.86 -10.53
CA LEU A 250 -6.93 5.12 -11.16
C LEU A 250 -6.95 5.22 -12.69
N PRO A 251 -6.59 6.36 -13.32
CA PRO A 251 -6.48 6.43 -14.78
C PRO A 251 -5.40 5.54 -15.40
N LEU A 252 -4.52 4.96 -14.58
CA LEU A 252 -3.41 4.10 -14.99
C LEU A 252 -3.72 2.61 -14.76
N ASP A 253 -4.80 2.29 -14.05
CA ASP A 253 -5.16 0.91 -13.78
C ASP A 253 -5.83 0.24 -14.99
N SER A 254 -5.95 -1.08 -14.92
CA SER A 254 -6.64 -1.90 -15.93
C SER A 254 -8.09 -2.19 -15.59
N PHE A 255 -8.57 -1.67 -14.46
CA PHE A 255 -9.93 -1.90 -13.97
C PHE A 255 -10.86 -0.78 -14.48
N GLU A 256 -12.08 -1.16 -14.85
CA GLU A 256 -13.07 -0.18 -15.26
C GLU A 256 -13.53 0.64 -14.05
N GLY A 257 -13.52 1.97 -14.21
CA GLY A 257 -14.12 2.94 -13.29
C GLY A 257 -13.23 3.43 -12.14
N ASP A 258 -13.78 4.43 -11.45
CA ASP A 258 -13.06 5.19 -10.42
C ASP A 258 -13.42 4.75 -8.98
N THR A 259 -14.26 3.72 -8.85
CA THR A 259 -14.81 3.31 -7.57
C THR A 259 -14.52 1.85 -7.28
N HIS A 260 -13.79 1.62 -6.20
CA HIS A 260 -13.50 0.27 -5.71
C HIS A 260 -13.78 0.21 -4.21
N CYS A 261 -14.39 -0.89 -3.80
CA CYS A 261 -14.63 -1.18 -2.39
C CYS A 261 -14.63 -2.68 -2.14
N PHE A 262 -13.90 -3.12 -1.10
CA PHE A 262 -13.98 -4.50 -0.64
C PHE A 262 -13.82 -4.60 0.89
N LEU A 263 -14.46 -5.60 1.46
CA LEU A 263 -14.44 -5.92 2.89
C LEU A 263 -13.59 -7.17 3.13
N THR A 264 -12.62 -7.08 4.01
CA THR A 264 -11.82 -8.24 4.45
C THR A 264 -11.21 -8.01 5.84
N ASP A 265 -10.56 -9.04 6.40
CA ASP A 265 -9.64 -8.88 7.53
C ASP A 265 -8.31 -8.32 6.99
N ARG A 266 -7.78 -7.28 7.62
CA ARG A 266 -6.51 -6.64 7.20
C ARG A 266 -5.34 -7.60 7.15
N ARG A 267 -5.33 -8.61 8.03
CA ARG A 267 -4.29 -9.66 8.09
C ARG A 267 -4.37 -10.66 6.95
N ASN A 268 -5.49 -10.66 6.21
CA ASN A 268 -5.68 -11.49 5.02
C ASN A 268 -4.87 -10.98 3.82
N LEU A 269 -4.54 -9.70 3.83
CA LEU A 269 -3.69 -9.07 2.83
C LEU A 269 -2.22 -9.17 3.27
N VAL A 270 -1.37 -9.68 2.40
CA VAL A 270 0.05 -9.86 2.69
C VAL A 270 0.90 -9.18 1.63
N LEU A 271 1.80 -8.32 2.09
CA LEU A 271 2.88 -7.76 1.30
C LEU A 271 4.19 -8.41 1.73
N ALA A 272 4.82 -9.13 0.83
CA ALA A 272 6.13 -9.74 1.04
C ALA A 272 7.21 -8.86 0.40
N VAL A 273 8.24 -8.52 1.18
CA VAL A 273 9.38 -7.72 0.71
C VAL A 273 10.66 -8.41 1.16
N ASN A 274 11.59 -8.61 0.24
CA ASN A 274 12.91 -9.10 0.58
C ASN A 274 13.97 -8.02 0.32
N THR A 275 14.53 -7.50 1.40
CA THR A 275 15.54 -6.45 1.38
C THR A 275 16.86 -6.86 2.01
N ALA A 276 16.88 -7.93 2.83
CA ALA A 276 18.02 -8.19 3.72
C ALA A 276 19.08 -9.13 3.16
N ASP A 277 18.75 -10.01 2.22
CA ASP A 277 19.70 -11.01 1.74
C ASP A 277 20.28 -10.68 0.35
N ASP A 278 19.81 -9.63 -0.29
CA ASP A 278 20.34 -9.16 -1.58
C ASP A 278 21.17 -7.88 -1.35
N PRO A 279 22.50 -7.91 -1.56
CA PRO A 279 23.32 -6.69 -1.53
C PRO A 279 22.84 -5.61 -2.51
N SER A 280 21.94 -5.95 -3.43
CA SER A 280 21.29 -5.02 -4.34
C SER A 280 20.10 -4.26 -3.74
N ALA A 281 19.65 -4.61 -2.53
CA ALA A 281 18.60 -3.86 -1.81
C ALA A 281 19.07 -2.52 -1.24
N GLU A 282 20.37 -2.26 -1.28
CA GLU A 282 20.91 -0.95 -0.92
C GLU A 282 20.76 0.03 -2.08
N ILE A 283 20.29 1.23 -1.76
CA ILE A 283 20.37 2.35 -2.71
C ILE A 283 21.84 2.71 -2.87
N ARG A 284 22.32 2.63 -4.09
CA ARG A 284 23.69 3.02 -4.44
C ARG A 284 23.64 4.20 -5.37
N MET A 285 24.46 5.19 -5.09
CA MET A 285 24.74 6.31 -5.97
C MET A 285 26.18 6.24 -6.46
N TRP A 286 26.39 6.58 -7.72
CA TRP A 286 27.71 6.73 -8.32
C TRP A 286 27.67 7.73 -9.47
N TYR A 287 28.79 8.41 -9.67
CA TYR A 287 28.97 9.27 -10.80
C TYR A 287 29.46 8.48 -12.02
N ASN A 288 28.83 8.69 -13.18
CA ASN A 288 29.25 8.13 -14.45
C ASN A 288 29.94 9.21 -15.29
N PRO A 289 31.30 9.16 -15.44
CA PRO A 289 32.05 10.21 -16.13
C PRO A 289 31.83 10.20 -17.66
N ASP A 290 31.38 9.06 -18.24
CA ASP A 290 31.18 8.95 -19.69
C ASP A 290 29.97 9.75 -20.17
N GLU A 291 28.96 9.87 -19.32
CA GLU A 291 27.70 10.58 -19.61
C GLU A 291 27.51 11.83 -18.71
N MET A 292 28.46 12.11 -17.83
CA MET A 292 28.41 13.21 -16.85
C MET A 292 27.12 13.20 -16.00
N GLU A 293 26.68 12.01 -15.61
CA GLU A 293 25.47 11.80 -14.83
C GLU A 293 25.75 11.17 -13.46
N ASN A 294 25.02 11.59 -12.47
CA ASN A 294 24.92 10.90 -11.20
C ASN A 294 23.79 9.89 -11.30
N ARG A 295 24.06 8.63 -10.97
CA ARG A 295 23.12 7.52 -11.10
C ARG A 295 22.81 6.92 -9.74
N GLN A 296 21.54 6.64 -9.52
CA GLN A 296 21.09 5.90 -8.35
C GLN A 296 20.37 4.63 -8.79
N ARG A 297 20.57 3.56 -8.05
CA ARG A 297 19.95 2.27 -8.30
C ARG A 297 19.56 1.59 -7.00
N ALA A 298 18.36 1.00 -6.99
CA ALA A 298 17.90 0.05 -5.99
C ALA A 298 17.34 -1.20 -6.67
N SER A 299 17.48 -2.38 -6.06
CA SER A 299 16.77 -3.57 -6.50
C SER A 299 16.30 -4.36 -5.29
N PHE A 300 15.09 -4.93 -5.38
CA PHE A 300 14.45 -5.66 -4.30
C PHE A 300 13.45 -6.68 -4.86
N LEU A 301 13.03 -7.61 -4.02
CA LEU A 301 11.96 -8.55 -4.32
C LEU A 301 10.69 -8.09 -3.60
N ILE A 302 9.57 -8.13 -4.31
CA ILE A 302 8.27 -7.75 -3.76
C ILE A 302 7.18 -8.67 -4.30
N GLY A 303 6.19 -8.98 -3.48
CA GLY A 303 5.01 -9.74 -3.89
C GLY A 303 3.81 -9.40 -3.01
N CYS A 304 2.63 -9.42 -3.60
CA CYS A 304 1.36 -9.24 -2.89
C CYS A 304 0.58 -10.55 -2.95
N GLU A 305 -0.13 -10.91 -1.89
CA GLU A 305 -0.99 -12.09 -1.90
C GLU A 305 -2.17 -11.96 -0.93
N ILE A 306 -3.25 -12.64 -1.26
CA ILE A 306 -4.43 -12.81 -0.42
C ILE A 306 -4.40 -14.21 0.15
N LEU A 307 -4.40 -14.36 1.47
CA LEU A 307 -4.27 -15.66 2.13
C LEU A 307 -5.50 -16.54 1.94
N ASP A 308 -6.68 -15.98 2.16
CA ASP A 308 -7.96 -16.67 2.02
C ASP A 308 -8.95 -15.81 1.22
N GLU A 309 -9.20 -16.22 0.00
CA GLU A 309 -10.10 -15.55 -0.93
C GLU A 309 -11.55 -15.55 -0.46
N SER A 310 -11.95 -16.59 0.26
CA SER A 310 -13.33 -16.76 0.76
C SER A 310 -13.70 -15.73 1.84
N LEU A 311 -12.71 -15.07 2.44
CA LEU A 311 -12.90 -14.03 3.45
C LEU A 311 -12.94 -12.61 2.85
N ILE A 312 -13.29 -12.49 1.57
CA ILE A 312 -13.40 -11.20 0.88
C ILE A 312 -14.80 -11.04 0.30
N VAL A 313 -15.34 -9.83 0.47
CA VAL A 313 -16.54 -9.38 -0.23
C VAL A 313 -16.20 -8.10 -0.97
N ARG A 314 -16.41 -8.06 -2.28
CA ARG A 314 -16.17 -6.88 -3.10
C ARG A 314 -17.48 -6.28 -3.61
N ALA A 315 -17.47 -5.00 -3.89
CA ALA A 315 -18.51 -4.32 -4.62
C ALA A 315 -18.15 -4.27 -6.11
N ASP A 316 -19.07 -4.73 -6.96
CA ASP A 316 -18.93 -4.71 -8.42
C ASP A 316 -19.76 -3.55 -8.96
N PHE A 317 -19.10 -2.48 -9.43
CA PHE A 317 -19.75 -1.27 -9.96
C PHE A 317 -19.90 -1.27 -11.49
N TYR A 318 -19.17 -2.17 -12.17
CA TYR A 318 -19.02 -2.24 -13.62
C TYR A 318 -19.21 -3.67 -14.12
#